data_97896bd17a074e8cde2ca008dad308d3
#
_entry.id   97896bd17a074e8cde2ca008dad308d3
#
_cell.length_a   1.000
_cell.length_b   1.000
_cell.length_c   1.000
_cell.angle_alpha   90.00
_cell.angle_beta   90.00
_cell.angle_gamma   90.00
#
_symmetry.space_group_name_H-M   'P 1'
#
loop_
_entity.id
_entity.type
_entity.pdbx_description
1 polymer ?
#
loop_
_entity_poly.entity_id
_entity_poly.type
_entity_poly.pdbx_seq_one_letter_code
_entity_poly.pdbx_strand_id
1 'polypeptide(L)'
;KAGMLGITEKSCSEPITKGADFEVYQTVAGTEVTLNKRQCEQRRRLVAQIESRGFEAVVEEVAYTWFNRICAIRFMEVNDYLPNRVRVLSSEKEGKMEPDLVTQAPDVDLELTAQEKEEIINWKMSGTSEDTDRLYGKLFLKQCHQLHDILPGLFEADSDYMELLFGISYTNKDDVIYMLVNPDTGIPEADFNVSTLDEEGNPTGQVEIIGWLYQYYNTELKDDTFAKLKKNVKITKERIPAATQLFTPDWIVRYMVENSVGRIWIEHLRAVDPSTDEKATAERFGWKYYLPEAEQEEAVNVKLAEIRSTYKDLKPTDITCIDPCMGSGHILIAMFD
;
A
#
# COMPACT_ATOMS: atom_id res chain seq x y z
N LYS A 1 5.60 17.62 10.35
CA LYS A 1 6.62 18.21 9.45
C LYS A 1 6.22 19.58 8.93
N ALA A 2 4.99 19.81 8.44
CA ALA A 2 4.57 21.14 7.95
C ALA A 2 4.84 22.26 8.98
N GLY A 3 4.49 22.04 10.25
CA GLY A 3 4.78 23.02 11.32
C GLY A 3 6.27 23.30 11.53
N MET A 4 7.16 22.32 11.27
CA MET A 4 8.61 22.52 11.30
C MET A 4 9.12 23.40 10.14
N LEU A 5 8.32 23.55 9.08
CA LEU A 5 8.60 24.42 7.93
C LEU A 5 7.90 25.79 8.06
N GLY A 6 7.29 26.07 9.21
CA GLY A 6 6.52 27.29 9.42
C GLY A 6 5.22 27.36 8.59
N ILE A 7 4.66 26.19 8.27
CA ILE A 7 3.44 26.07 7.46
C ILE A 7 2.30 25.57 8.33
N THR A 8 1.16 26.28 8.29
CA THR A 8 -0.08 25.92 8.97
C THR A 8 -1.22 25.94 7.97
N GLU A 9 -2.40 25.47 8.37
CA GLU A 9 -3.64 25.60 7.59
C GLU A 9 -3.98 27.05 7.21
N LYS A 10 -3.61 28.02 8.07
CA LYS A 10 -3.98 29.43 7.95
C LYS A 10 -2.92 30.30 7.33
N SER A 11 -1.65 29.90 7.40
CA SER A 11 -0.54 30.75 6.99
C SER A 11 0.73 29.97 6.70
N CYS A 12 1.53 30.49 5.78
CA CYS A 12 2.89 30.06 5.51
C CYS A 12 3.84 31.19 5.93
N SER A 13 4.82 30.88 6.82
CA SER A 13 5.77 31.89 7.28
C SER A 13 6.69 32.36 6.16
N GLU A 14 7.00 33.67 6.16
CA GLU A 14 8.09 34.22 5.35
C GLU A 14 9.44 33.89 6.00
N PRO A 15 10.53 33.82 5.21
CA PRO A 15 11.84 33.59 5.76
C PRO A 15 12.32 34.76 6.62
N ILE A 16 12.85 34.45 7.81
CA ILE A 16 13.44 35.43 8.73
C ILE A 16 14.75 35.96 8.14
N THR A 17 15.52 35.06 7.53
CA THR A 17 16.83 35.38 6.92
C THR A 17 16.93 34.70 5.56
N LYS A 18 17.49 35.44 4.57
CA LYS A 18 17.78 34.92 3.24
C LYS A 18 19.28 35.04 2.98
N GLY A 19 19.95 33.89 2.77
CA GLY A 19 21.32 33.82 2.27
C GLY A 19 21.38 33.47 0.79
N ALA A 20 22.57 33.31 0.25
CA ALA A 20 22.78 32.93 -1.15
C ALA A 20 22.29 31.47 -1.43
N ASP A 21 22.53 30.57 -0.48
CA ASP A 21 22.24 29.14 -0.61
C ASP A 21 21.40 28.55 0.52
N PHE A 22 20.81 29.42 1.35
CA PHE A 22 19.94 29.00 2.46
C PHE A 22 18.90 30.07 2.79
N GLU A 23 17.80 29.61 3.40
CA GLU A 23 16.80 30.47 4.05
C GLU A 23 16.48 29.92 5.45
N VAL A 24 16.21 30.82 6.40
CA VAL A 24 15.82 30.47 7.77
C VAL A 24 14.35 30.81 7.96
N TYR A 25 13.60 29.86 8.48
CA TYR A 25 12.18 30.02 8.78
C TYR A 25 11.88 29.79 10.24
N GLN A 26 10.88 30.50 10.76
CA GLN A 26 10.36 30.21 12.09
C GLN A 26 9.38 29.04 12.02
N THR A 27 9.60 28.02 12.83
CA THR A 27 8.68 26.90 13.01
C THR A 27 7.44 27.33 13.75
N VAL A 28 6.36 26.55 13.69
CA VAL A 28 5.14 26.80 14.50
C VAL A 28 5.42 26.71 16.00
N ALA A 29 6.42 25.93 16.42
CA ALA A 29 6.87 25.84 17.81
C ALA A 29 7.73 27.04 18.27
N GLY A 30 8.02 28.00 17.41
CA GLY A 30 8.82 29.19 17.73
C GLY A 30 10.33 28.99 17.62
N THR A 31 10.81 27.82 17.20
CA THR A 31 12.22 27.55 16.91
C THR A 31 12.56 27.97 15.47
N GLU A 32 13.82 27.97 15.12
CA GLU A 32 14.29 28.28 13.77
C GLU A 32 14.69 26.99 13.02
N VAL A 33 14.41 26.93 11.72
CA VAL A 33 14.88 25.88 10.82
C VAL A 33 15.60 26.52 9.65
N THR A 34 16.79 26.00 9.35
CA THR A 34 17.58 26.43 8.17
C THR A 34 17.36 25.43 7.04
N LEU A 35 16.91 25.92 5.91
CA LEU A 35 16.70 25.13 4.70
C LEU A 35 17.80 25.48 3.69
N ASN A 36 18.41 24.47 3.08
CA ASN A 36 19.34 24.66 1.97
C ASN A 36 18.62 25.06 0.67
N LYS A 37 19.36 25.42 -0.35
CA LYS A 37 18.80 25.91 -1.64
C LYS A 37 17.74 24.96 -2.24
N ARG A 38 18.02 23.64 -2.29
CA ARG A 38 17.05 22.64 -2.78
C ARG A 38 15.78 22.62 -1.93
N GLN A 39 15.94 22.59 -0.62
CA GLN A 39 14.81 22.59 0.31
C GLN A 39 13.98 23.88 0.23
N CYS A 40 14.60 25.02 -0.02
CA CYS A 40 13.89 26.27 -0.26
C CYS A 40 13.02 26.21 -1.52
N GLU A 41 13.52 25.61 -2.62
CA GLU A 41 12.75 25.40 -3.84
C GLU A 41 11.60 24.43 -3.61
N GLN A 42 11.84 23.32 -2.91
CA GLN A 42 10.80 22.35 -2.51
C GLN A 42 9.71 23.03 -1.67
N ARG A 43 10.10 23.86 -0.69
CA ARG A 43 9.15 24.59 0.16
C ARG A 43 8.30 25.57 -0.65
N ARG A 44 8.89 26.31 -1.61
CA ARG A 44 8.12 27.23 -2.48
C ARG A 44 7.09 26.48 -3.30
N ARG A 45 7.44 25.28 -3.84
CA ARG A 45 6.49 24.43 -4.57
C ARG A 45 5.39 23.92 -3.65
N LEU A 46 5.73 23.50 -2.44
CA LEU A 46 4.76 23.08 -1.43
C LEU A 46 3.76 24.18 -1.09
N VAL A 47 4.25 25.41 -0.84
CA VAL A 47 3.39 26.56 -0.56
C VAL A 47 2.47 26.87 -1.75
N ALA A 48 2.98 26.85 -2.96
CA ALA A 48 2.17 27.06 -4.17
C ALA A 48 1.07 26.01 -4.35
N GLN A 49 1.36 24.74 -4.01
CA GLN A 49 0.34 23.68 -4.01
C GLN A 49 -0.72 23.91 -2.92
N ILE A 50 -0.30 24.31 -1.72
CA ILE A 50 -1.23 24.61 -0.61
C ILE A 50 -2.12 25.79 -0.97
N GLU A 51 -1.58 26.85 -1.57
CA GLU A 51 -2.37 28.02 -2.02
C GLU A 51 -3.38 27.65 -3.13
N SER A 52 -3.01 26.73 -4.01
CA SER A 52 -3.86 26.30 -5.13
C SER A 52 -4.95 25.30 -4.72
N ARG A 53 -4.66 24.37 -3.82
CA ARG A 53 -5.48 23.17 -3.54
C ARG A 53 -5.98 23.10 -2.08
N GLY A 54 -5.44 23.93 -1.21
CA GLY A 54 -5.68 23.90 0.23
C GLY A 54 -4.70 23.02 1.00
N PHE A 55 -4.48 23.38 2.27
CA PHE A 55 -3.54 22.70 3.16
C PHE A 55 -3.92 21.24 3.39
N GLU A 56 -5.18 20.97 3.76
CA GLU A 56 -5.67 19.61 4.04
C GLU A 56 -5.48 18.68 2.85
N ALA A 57 -5.83 19.14 1.63
CA ALA A 57 -5.76 18.30 0.43
C ALA A 57 -4.30 17.91 0.09
N VAL A 58 -3.35 18.83 0.27
CA VAL A 58 -1.93 18.56 -0.02
C VAL A 58 -1.31 17.66 1.06
N VAL A 59 -1.62 17.90 2.34
CA VAL A 59 -1.10 17.08 3.44
C VAL A 59 -1.67 15.66 3.36
N GLU A 60 -2.95 15.52 3.04
CA GLU A 60 -3.60 14.22 2.88
C GLU A 60 -3.01 13.41 1.73
N GLU A 61 -2.78 14.04 0.57
CA GLU A 61 -2.11 13.40 -0.56
C GLU A 61 -0.72 12.87 -0.20
N VAL A 62 0.08 13.69 0.50
CA VAL A 62 1.42 13.29 0.94
C VAL A 62 1.34 12.15 1.96
N ALA A 63 0.45 12.27 2.96
CA ALA A 63 0.27 11.24 3.97
C ALA A 63 -0.17 9.90 3.36
N TYR A 64 -1.10 9.95 2.41
CA TYR A 64 -1.59 8.79 1.69
C TYR A 64 -0.50 8.12 0.84
N THR A 65 0.33 8.90 0.17
CA THR A 65 1.46 8.38 -0.61
C THR A 65 2.44 7.62 0.28
N TRP A 66 2.81 8.19 1.43
CA TRP A 66 3.71 7.53 2.38
C TRP A 66 3.07 6.31 3.04
N PHE A 67 1.79 6.37 3.38
CA PHE A 67 1.05 5.22 3.88
C PHE A 67 1.13 4.03 2.92
N ASN A 68 0.83 4.24 1.63
CA ASN A 68 0.87 3.18 0.62
C ASN A 68 2.27 2.57 0.50
N ARG A 69 3.32 3.40 0.49
CA ARG A 69 4.71 2.94 0.40
C ARG A 69 5.14 2.13 1.62
N ILE A 70 4.81 2.60 2.80
CA ILE A 70 5.14 1.90 4.06
C ILE A 70 4.43 0.55 4.10
N CYS A 71 3.14 0.48 3.78
CA CYS A 71 2.38 -0.78 3.74
C CYS A 71 2.95 -1.77 2.71
N ALA A 72 3.29 -1.28 1.51
CA ALA A 72 3.89 -2.10 0.47
C ALA A 72 5.27 -2.63 0.88
N ILE A 73 6.13 -1.76 1.40
CA ILE A 73 7.48 -2.16 1.87
C ILE A 73 7.34 -3.18 3.00
N ARG A 74 6.40 -2.99 3.96
CA ARG A 74 6.17 -3.97 5.03
C ARG A 74 5.80 -5.33 4.48
N PHE A 75 4.88 -5.38 3.54
CA PHE A 75 4.48 -6.63 2.90
C PHE A 75 5.65 -7.28 2.13
N MET A 76 6.41 -6.47 1.36
CA MET A 76 7.54 -6.95 0.57
C MET A 76 8.68 -7.48 1.44
N GLU A 77 9.05 -6.80 2.53
CA GLU A 77 10.14 -7.23 3.40
C GLU A 77 9.83 -8.53 4.15
N VAL A 78 8.57 -8.70 4.60
CA VAL A 78 8.15 -9.91 5.30
C VAL A 78 8.13 -11.14 4.39
N ASN A 79 7.82 -10.94 3.09
CA ASN A 79 7.73 -12.02 2.11
C ASN A 79 8.97 -12.18 1.22
N ASP A 80 10.09 -11.52 1.55
CA ASP A 80 11.36 -11.55 0.81
C ASP A 80 11.22 -11.11 -0.67
N TYR A 81 10.35 -10.12 -0.93
CA TYR A 81 10.11 -9.57 -2.27
C TYR A 81 10.97 -8.33 -2.58
N LEU A 82 11.74 -7.82 -1.61
CA LEU A 82 12.64 -6.70 -1.86
C LEU A 82 13.84 -7.12 -2.71
N PRO A 83 14.27 -6.32 -3.70
CA PRO A 83 15.34 -6.69 -4.61
C PRO A 83 16.67 -7.01 -3.92
N ASN A 84 17.00 -6.23 -2.88
CA ASN A 84 18.23 -6.38 -2.09
C ASN A 84 18.08 -7.35 -0.91
N ARG A 85 16.87 -7.89 -0.67
CA ARG A 85 16.55 -8.80 0.44
C ARG A 85 16.92 -8.27 1.83
N VAL A 86 16.93 -6.95 1.99
CA VAL A 86 17.25 -6.28 3.25
C VAL A 86 15.99 -5.65 3.83
N ARG A 87 15.64 -5.99 5.06
CA ARG A 87 14.47 -5.42 5.72
C ARG A 87 14.63 -3.92 5.96
N VAL A 88 13.64 -3.17 5.53
CA VAL A 88 13.64 -1.71 5.49
C VAL A 88 13.02 -1.10 6.73
N LEU A 89 11.95 -1.71 7.26
CA LEU A 89 11.19 -1.21 8.40
C LEU A 89 11.51 -1.98 9.68
N SER A 90 12.01 -3.21 9.57
CA SER A 90 12.25 -4.12 10.69
C SER A 90 13.60 -4.83 10.56
N SER A 91 13.87 -5.76 11.47
CA SER A 91 15.04 -6.64 11.40
C SER A 91 14.59 -8.10 11.38
N GLU A 92 15.35 -8.97 10.70
CA GLU A 92 15.20 -10.42 10.81
C GLU A 92 15.57 -10.94 12.21
N LYS A 93 16.38 -10.17 12.94
CA LYS A 93 16.79 -10.54 14.29
C LYS A 93 15.69 -10.21 15.29
N GLU A 94 15.13 -11.24 15.90
CA GLU A 94 14.08 -11.12 16.91
C GLU A 94 14.46 -10.13 18.03
N GLY A 95 13.52 -9.27 18.41
CA GLY A 95 13.69 -8.27 19.45
C GLY A 95 14.53 -7.04 19.07
N LYS A 96 15.05 -6.96 17.84
CA LYS A 96 15.81 -5.82 17.36
C LYS A 96 14.89 -4.82 16.65
N MET A 97 14.81 -3.59 17.21
CA MET A 97 14.01 -2.51 16.63
C MET A 97 14.72 -1.77 15.47
N GLU A 98 16.07 -1.79 15.45
CA GLU A 98 16.82 -1.14 14.37
C GLU A 98 16.67 -1.93 13.08
N PRO A 99 16.19 -1.30 11.98
CA PRO A 99 16.03 -1.95 10.70
C PRO A 99 17.36 -2.49 10.14
N ASP A 100 17.30 -3.61 9.41
CA ASP A 100 18.50 -4.18 8.81
C ASP A 100 19.13 -3.24 7.79
N LEU A 101 18.33 -2.45 7.10
CA LEU A 101 18.77 -1.39 6.20
C LEU A 101 19.74 -0.40 6.89
N VAL A 102 19.45 0.01 8.12
CA VAL A 102 20.32 0.87 8.93
C VAL A 102 21.56 0.13 9.40
N THR A 103 21.38 -1.12 9.82
CA THR A 103 22.49 -1.96 10.30
C THR A 103 23.55 -2.17 9.19
N GLN A 104 23.10 -2.46 7.98
CA GLN A 104 23.96 -2.79 6.84
C GLN A 104 24.56 -1.56 6.13
N ALA A 105 24.04 -0.34 6.41
CA ALA A 105 24.57 0.87 5.81
C ALA A 105 26.04 1.12 6.22
N PRO A 106 26.88 1.63 5.29
CA PRO A 106 26.59 2.10 3.93
C PRO A 106 26.72 1.05 2.81
N ASP A 107 26.91 -0.23 3.18
CA ASP A 107 27.27 -1.31 2.23
C ASP A 107 26.06 -1.98 1.59
N VAL A 108 24.83 -1.53 1.95
CA VAL A 108 23.59 -2.00 1.35
C VAL A 108 23.54 -1.69 -0.15
N ASP A 109 22.99 -2.61 -0.93
CA ASP A 109 22.85 -2.47 -2.39
C ASP A 109 21.76 -1.45 -2.76
N LEU A 110 22.13 -0.18 -2.63
CA LEU A 110 21.37 0.99 -3.04
C LEU A 110 22.28 1.94 -3.81
N GLU A 111 21.70 2.66 -4.77
CA GLU A 111 22.43 3.68 -5.56
C GLU A 111 22.82 4.89 -4.69
N LEU A 112 23.94 4.75 -3.98
CA LEU A 112 24.53 5.79 -3.14
C LEU A 112 25.75 6.41 -3.81
N THR A 113 25.77 7.72 -3.96
CA THR A 113 26.96 8.46 -4.38
C THR A 113 28.05 8.41 -3.30
N ALA A 114 29.30 8.70 -3.66
CA ALA A 114 30.40 8.75 -2.69
C ALA A 114 30.12 9.75 -1.55
N GLN A 115 29.56 10.92 -1.87
CA GLN A 115 29.20 11.91 -0.88
C GLN A 115 28.08 11.40 0.07
N GLU A 116 27.05 10.74 -0.46
CA GLU A 116 25.98 10.16 0.35
C GLU A 116 26.50 9.05 1.28
N LYS A 117 27.43 8.24 0.84
CA LYS A 117 28.08 7.24 1.69
C LYS A 117 28.87 7.89 2.83
N GLU A 118 29.58 8.97 2.56
CA GLU A 118 30.29 9.73 3.60
C GLU A 118 29.33 10.36 4.61
N GLU A 119 28.24 10.96 4.16
CA GLU A 119 27.18 11.50 5.02
C GLU A 119 26.58 10.41 5.93
N ILE A 120 26.26 9.25 5.37
CA ILE A 120 25.70 8.10 6.10
C ILE A 120 26.68 7.61 7.16
N ILE A 121 27.98 7.49 6.85
CA ILE A 121 29.01 7.10 7.80
C ILE A 121 29.10 8.10 8.95
N ASN A 122 29.11 9.39 8.65
CA ASN A 122 29.19 10.45 9.64
C ASN A 122 27.97 10.43 10.56
N TRP A 123 26.75 10.29 10.06
CA TRP A 123 25.55 10.18 10.87
C TRP A 123 25.53 8.91 11.72
N LYS A 124 26.00 7.80 11.19
CA LYS A 124 26.11 6.55 11.93
C LYS A 124 27.13 6.63 13.06
N MET A 125 28.25 7.33 12.85
CA MET A 125 29.27 7.59 13.88
C MET A 125 28.82 8.57 14.95
N SER A 126 28.03 9.57 14.58
CA SER A 126 27.45 10.55 15.51
C SER A 126 26.53 9.89 16.53
N GLY A 127 25.68 8.95 16.09
CA GLY A 127 24.76 8.20 16.94
C GLY A 127 23.70 9.06 17.67
N THR A 128 23.56 10.34 17.29
CA THR A 128 22.46 11.17 17.82
C THR A 128 21.12 10.71 17.23
N SER A 129 20.02 10.92 17.98
CA SER A 129 18.68 10.58 17.49
C SER A 129 18.36 11.28 16.17
N GLU A 130 18.76 12.56 16.05
CA GLU A 130 18.53 13.35 14.84
C GLU A 130 19.29 12.80 13.62
N ASP A 131 20.56 12.45 13.79
CA ASP A 131 21.37 11.88 12.70
C ASP A 131 20.95 10.46 12.36
N THR A 132 20.49 9.69 13.36
CA THR A 132 19.88 8.37 13.13
C THR A 132 18.63 8.47 12.27
N ASP A 133 17.74 9.41 12.55
CA ASP A 133 16.53 9.64 11.75
C ASP A 133 16.87 10.17 10.34
N ARG A 134 17.90 11.03 10.22
CA ARG A 134 18.38 11.50 8.90
C ARG A 134 18.92 10.36 8.06
N LEU A 135 19.76 9.51 8.66
CA LEU A 135 20.33 8.33 8.01
C LEU A 135 19.21 7.40 7.54
N TYR A 136 18.29 7.05 8.43
CA TYR A 136 17.19 6.16 8.11
C TYR A 136 16.28 6.73 7.02
N GLY A 137 15.89 8.00 7.14
CA GLY A 137 15.08 8.68 6.13
C GLY A 137 15.76 8.70 4.74
N LYS A 138 17.07 8.96 4.69
CA LYS A 138 17.84 8.94 3.45
C LYS A 138 17.84 7.55 2.78
N LEU A 139 18.11 6.51 3.54
CA LEU A 139 18.12 5.13 3.04
C LEU A 139 16.73 4.67 2.59
N PHE A 140 15.69 5.01 3.35
CA PHE A 140 14.31 4.69 2.98
C PHE A 140 13.90 5.35 1.65
N LEU A 141 14.23 6.62 1.45
CA LEU A 141 13.96 7.32 0.19
C LEU A 141 14.71 6.67 -0.98
N LYS A 142 15.96 6.27 -0.79
CA LYS A 142 16.74 5.54 -1.81
C LYS A 142 16.12 4.19 -2.15
N GLN A 143 15.60 3.47 -1.15
CA GLN A 143 14.86 2.24 -1.38
C GLN A 143 13.57 2.49 -2.18
N CYS A 144 12.83 3.55 -1.87
CA CYS A 144 11.66 3.92 -2.66
C CYS A 144 12.02 4.27 -4.12
N HIS A 145 13.13 4.97 -4.35
CA HIS A 145 13.59 5.28 -5.70
C HIS A 145 13.97 4.01 -6.49
N GLN A 146 14.66 3.06 -5.87
CA GLN A 146 14.96 1.76 -6.49
C GLN A 146 13.68 0.99 -6.84
N LEU A 147 12.69 1.02 -5.95
CA LEU A 147 11.41 0.37 -6.18
C LEU A 147 10.55 1.06 -7.24
N HIS A 148 10.75 2.36 -7.50
CA HIS A 148 10.08 3.07 -8.59
C HIS A 148 10.38 2.42 -9.95
N ASP A 149 11.61 2.00 -10.20
CA ASP A 149 12.00 1.38 -11.48
C ASP A 149 11.31 0.03 -11.71
N ILE A 150 10.90 -0.64 -10.63
CA ILE A 150 10.26 -1.96 -10.66
C ILE A 150 8.74 -1.83 -10.61
N LEU A 151 8.23 -0.95 -9.76
CA LEU A 151 6.79 -0.74 -9.48
C LEU A 151 6.42 0.74 -9.59
N PRO A 152 6.50 1.34 -10.81
CA PRO A 152 6.31 2.78 -10.98
C PRO A 152 4.91 3.29 -10.60
N GLY A 153 3.89 2.43 -10.67
CA GLY A 153 2.51 2.77 -10.28
C GLY A 153 2.30 2.84 -8.76
N LEU A 154 3.17 2.21 -7.96
CA LEU A 154 3.10 2.21 -6.50
C LEU A 154 4.10 3.18 -5.86
N PHE A 155 5.29 3.23 -6.44
CA PHE A 155 6.37 4.14 -6.04
C PHE A 155 6.53 5.24 -7.09
N GLU A 156 5.45 6.01 -7.33
CA GLU A 156 5.49 7.13 -8.28
C GLU A 156 6.66 8.06 -8.00
N ALA A 157 7.21 8.66 -9.07
CA ALA A 157 8.27 9.64 -8.93
C ALA A 157 7.83 10.76 -7.99
N ASP A 158 8.60 11.01 -6.94
CA ASP A 158 8.26 12.01 -5.93
C ASP A 158 8.16 13.40 -6.56
N SER A 159 7.05 14.09 -6.28
CA SER A 159 7.11 15.53 -6.37
C SER A 159 8.11 16.00 -5.30
N ASP A 160 9.08 16.82 -5.70
CA ASP A 160 10.19 17.29 -4.84
C ASP A 160 9.76 17.73 -3.43
N TYR A 161 8.53 18.27 -3.26
CA TYR A 161 8.04 18.75 -1.97
C TYR A 161 7.55 17.64 -1.02
N MET A 162 7.21 16.44 -1.53
CA MET A 162 6.81 15.30 -0.69
C MET A 162 7.95 14.84 0.20
N GLU A 163 9.19 14.84 -0.31
CA GLU A 163 10.38 14.53 0.48
C GLU A 163 10.55 15.50 1.67
N LEU A 164 10.22 16.78 1.48
CA LEU A 164 10.35 17.79 2.53
C LEU A 164 9.39 17.55 3.71
N LEU A 165 8.21 16.99 3.43
CA LEU A 165 7.23 16.60 4.45
C LEU A 165 7.50 15.20 5.03
N PHE A 166 8.42 14.45 4.44
CA PHE A 166 8.78 13.12 4.89
C PHE A 166 9.60 13.15 6.19
N GLY A 167 9.40 12.16 7.00
CA GLY A 167 10.22 11.91 8.19
C GLY A 167 9.72 10.67 8.90
N ILE A 168 10.65 9.76 9.17
CA ILE A 168 10.42 8.50 9.85
C ILE A 168 11.47 8.31 10.96
N SER A 169 11.09 7.55 11.97
CA SER A 169 11.97 7.16 13.07
C SER A 169 11.61 5.76 13.55
N TYR A 170 12.61 4.94 13.79
CA TYR A 170 12.41 3.64 14.46
C TYR A 170 12.70 3.72 15.97
N THR A 171 13.19 4.84 16.46
CA THR A 171 13.49 5.08 17.87
C THR A 171 12.41 5.86 18.60
N ASN A 172 11.66 6.70 17.88
CA ASN A 172 10.55 7.47 18.44
C ASN A 172 9.28 6.60 18.53
N LYS A 173 8.77 6.39 19.74
CA LYS A 173 7.59 5.54 20.00
C LYS A 173 6.29 6.06 19.39
N ASP A 174 6.23 7.35 19.09
CA ASP A 174 5.07 7.99 18.45
C ASP A 174 5.17 8.01 16.91
N ASP A 175 6.24 7.43 16.34
CA ASP A 175 6.41 7.34 14.89
C ASP A 175 5.67 6.14 14.31
N VAL A 176 5.13 6.32 13.11
CA VAL A 176 4.35 5.29 12.40
C VAL A 176 5.15 4.00 12.20
N ILE A 177 6.45 4.09 11.94
CA ILE A 177 7.29 2.90 11.74
C ILE A 177 7.41 2.12 13.04
N TYR A 178 7.73 2.83 14.15
CA TYR A 178 7.79 2.18 15.46
C TYR A 178 6.46 1.50 15.81
N MET A 179 5.35 2.21 15.66
CA MET A 179 4.01 1.67 15.96
C MET A 179 3.64 0.47 15.07
N LEU A 180 4.06 0.48 13.81
CA LEU A 180 3.75 -0.60 12.87
C LEU A 180 4.47 -1.91 13.21
N VAL A 181 5.78 -1.81 13.55
CA VAL A 181 6.65 -3.00 13.69
C VAL A 181 6.90 -3.42 15.14
N ASN A 182 6.39 -2.68 16.12
CA ASN A 182 6.59 -3.01 17.53
C ASN A 182 5.97 -4.39 17.85
N PRO A 183 6.73 -5.33 18.43
CA PRO A 183 6.24 -6.70 18.65
C PRO A 183 5.08 -6.80 19.64
N ASP A 184 4.94 -5.82 20.56
CA ASP A 184 3.92 -5.85 21.60
C ASP A 184 2.61 -5.13 21.19
N THR A 185 2.71 -4.10 20.35
CA THR A 185 1.59 -3.19 20.07
C THR A 185 1.35 -2.96 18.58
N GLY A 186 2.28 -3.38 17.74
CA GLY A 186 2.18 -3.25 16.27
C GLY A 186 1.33 -4.35 15.63
N ILE A 187 1.37 -4.40 14.31
CA ILE A 187 0.72 -5.47 13.56
C ILE A 187 1.67 -6.67 13.50
N PRO A 188 1.24 -7.86 13.93
CA PRO A 188 2.07 -9.06 13.91
C PRO A 188 2.65 -9.33 12.52
N GLU A 189 3.93 -9.71 12.47
CA GLU A 189 4.58 -10.05 11.20
C GLU A 189 3.88 -11.22 10.50
N ALA A 190 3.38 -12.18 11.27
CA ALA A 190 2.64 -13.32 10.75
C ALA A 190 1.42 -12.92 9.90
N ASP A 191 0.77 -11.79 10.22
CA ASP A 191 -0.41 -11.33 9.47
C ASP A 191 -0.05 -10.86 8.04
N PHE A 192 1.21 -10.47 7.83
CA PHE A 192 1.74 -10.10 6.50
C PHE A 192 2.35 -11.27 5.75
N ASN A 193 2.65 -12.37 6.41
CA ASN A 193 3.45 -13.46 5.84
C ASN A 193 2.58 -14.46 5.08
N VAL A 194 2.60 -14.38 3.75
CA VAL A 194 1.89 -15.31 2.85
C VAL A 194 2.78 -16.45 2.34
N SER A 195 4.07 -16.46 2.71
CA SER A 195 5.04 -17.46 2.28
C SER A 195 5.16 -18.63 3.27
N THR A 196 4.83 -18.40 4.54
CA THR A 196 4.83 -19.44 5.59
C THR A 196 3.44 -20.06 5.70
N LEU A 197 3.40 -21.38 5.73
CA LEU A 197 2.16 -22.15 5.86
C LEU A 197 1.96 -22.58 7.31
N ASP A 198 0.71 -22.62 7.76
CA ASP A 198 0.29 -23.21 9.02
C ASP A 198 0.30 -24.77 8.95
N GLU A 199 -0.11 -25.42 10.04
CA GLU A 199 -0.18 -26.91 10.12
C GLU A 199 -1.19 -27.50 9.12
N GLU A 200 -2.18 -26.73 8.70
CA GLU A 200 -3.20 -27.13 7.73
C GLU A 200 -2.79 -26.82 6.29
N GLY A 201 -1.65 -26.15 6.07
CA GLY A 201 -1.11 -25.79 4.74
C GLY A 201 -1.68 -24.48 4.17
N ASN A 202 -2.30 -23.63 4.99
CA ASN A 202 -2.72 -22.30 4.58
C ASN A 202 -1.64 -21.26 4.90
N PRO A 203 -1.52 -20.16 4.13
CA PRO A 203 -0.65 -19.04 4.50
C PRO A 203 -0.99 -18.50 5.88
N THR A 204 0.03 -18.18 6.70
CA THR A 204 -0.16 -17.62 8.04
C THR A 204 -0.74 -16.21 8.01
N GLY A 205 -0.42 -15.45 6.97
CA GLY A 205 -1.00 -14.13 6.70
C GLY A 205 -1.89 -14.13 5.47
N GLN A 206 -2.45 -12.97 5.17
CA GLN A 206 -3.36 -12.78 4.05
C GLN A 206 -2.98 -11.52 3.27
N VAL A 207 -3.02 -11.60 1.93
CA VAL A 207 -2.78 -10.43 1.05
C VAL A 207 -3.78 -9.31 1.32
N GLU A 208 -4.97 -9.68 1.78
CA GLU A 208 -6.07 -8.80 2.16
C GLU A 208 -5.72 -7.78 3.24
N ILE A 209 -4.65 -8.01 4.01
CA ILE A 209 -4.19 -7.06 5.03
C ILE A 209 -3.94 -5.66 4.45
N ILE A 210 -3.41 -5.59 3.22
CA ILE A 210 -3.18 -4.33 2.52
C ILE A 210 -4.50 -3.59 2.29
N GLY A 211 -5.53 -4.32 1.86
CA GLY A 211 -6.87 -3.75 1.64
C GLY A 211 -7.53 -3.29 2.95
N TRP A 212 -7.36 -4.05 4.04
CA TRP A 212 -7.87 -3.66 5.36
C TRP A 212 -7.16 -2.43 5.91
N LEU A 213 -5.84 -2.35 5.81
CA LEU A 213 -5.08 -1.16 6.21
C LEU A 213 -5.56 0.09 5.48
N TYR A 214 -5.80 -0.02 4.17
CA TYR A 214 -6.36 1.04 3.35
C TYR A 214 -7.80 1.41 3.78
N GLN A 215 -8.65 0.44 4.07
CA GLN A 215 -9.99 0.68 4.56
C GLN A 215 -9.99 1.39 5.91
N TYR A 216 -9.13 0.98 6.84
CA TYR A 216 -9.00 1.61 8.16
C TYR A 216 -8.45 3.03 8.07
N TYR A 217 -7.47 3.27 7.21
CA TYR A 217 -6.96 4.62 6.95
C TYR A 217 -8.07 5.61 6.60
N ASN A 218 -9.04 5.19 5.79
CA ASN A 218 -10.12 6.04 5.34
C ASN A 218 -11.35 6.08 6.27
N THR A 219 -11.33 5.39 7.41
CA THR A 219 -12.52 5.24 8.27
C THR A 219 -13.07 6.59 8.76
N GLU A 220 -12.22 7.46 9.27
CA GLU A 220 -12.64 8.78 9.78
C GLU A 220 -13.27 9.66 8.68
N LEU A 221 -12.63 9.69 7.50
CA LEU A 221 -13.12 10.42 6.34
C LEU A 221 -14.44 9.86 5.83
N LYS A 222 -14.61 8.55 5.87
CA LYS A 222 -15.84 7.84 5.53
C LYS A 222 -16.96 8.21 6.48
N ASP A 223 -16.71 8.15 7.79
CA ASP A 223 -17.72 8.46 8.81
C ASP A 223 -18.17 9.93 8.75
N ASP A 224 -17.23 10.87 8.59
CA ASP A 224 -17.56 12.28 8.38
C ASP A 224 -18.37 12.49 7.09
N THR A 225 -18.01 11.80 6.01
CA THR A 225 -18.73 11.89 4.72
C THR A 225 -20.17 11.40 4.87
N PHE A 226 -20.40 10.27 5.53
CA PHE A 226 -21.75 9.77 5.78
C PHE A 226 -22.53 10.64 6.78
N ALA A 227 -21.87 11.22 7.78
CA ALA A 227 -22.51 12.19 8.68
C ALA A 227 -22.97 13.44 7.93
N LYS A 228 -22.21 13.93 6.96
CA LYS A 228 -22.56 15.04 6.07
C LYS A 228 -23.70 14.65 5.11
N LEU A 229 -23.66 13.45 4.55
CA LEU A 229 -24.71 12.93 3.66
C LEU A 229 -26.06 12.86 4.37
N LYS A 230 -26.09 12.43 5.65
CA LYS A 230 -27.32 12.47 6.49
C LYS A 230 -27.88 13.87 6.68
N LYS A 231 -27.07 14.91 6.52
CA LYS A 231 -27.48 16.33 6.57
C LYS A 231 -27.75 16.90 5.16
N ASN A 232 -27.93 16.05 4.14
CA ASN A 232 -28.13 16.40 2.73
C ASN A 232 -27.01 17.20 2.10
N VAL A 233 -25.77 17.07 2.59
CA VAL A 233 -24.57 17.60 1.95
C VAL A 233 -24.10 16.60 0.89
N LYS A 234 -23.93 17.05 -0.35
CA LYS A 234 -23.45 16.19 -1.45
C LYS A 234 -22.01 15.74 -1.22
N ILE A 235 -21.72 14.50 -1.60
CA ILE A 235 -20.36 13.96 -1.60
C ILE A 235 -19.54 14.69 -2.66
N THR A 236 -18.38 15.23 -2.28
CA THR A 236 -17.44 15.85 -3.21
C THR A 236 -16.61 14.80 -3.93
N LYS A 237 -15.98 15.17 -5.05
CA LYS A 237 -15.14 14.27 -5.85
C LYS A 237 -14.03 13.63 -5.00
N GLU A 238 -13.39 14.40 -4.13
CA GLU A 238 -12.28 13.98 -3.26
C GLU A 238 -12.73 12.98 -2.19
N ARG A 239 -14.02 12.99 -1.83
CA ARG A 239 -14.62 12.11 -0.81
C ARG A 239 -15.24 10.84 -1.38
N ILE A 240 -15.39 10.74 -2.71
CA ILE A 240 -15.94 9.54 -3.36
C ILE A 240 -15.16 8.29 -2.98
N PRO A 241 -13.81 8.26 -3.04
CA PRO A 241 -13.06 7.06 -2.69
C PRO A 241 -13.36 6.58 -1.27
N ALA A 242 -13.30 7.45 -0.27
CA ALA A 242 -13.60 7.08 1.11
C ALA A 242 -15.06 6.62 1.31
N ALA A 243 -16.02 7.23 0.61
CA ALA A 243 -17.43 6.88 0.71
C ALA A 243 -17.78 5.54 0.06
N THR A 244 -17.09 5.16 -1.00
CA THR A 244 -17.37 3.94 -1.80
C THR A 244 -16.45 2.79 -1.48
N GLN A 245 -15.37 3.04 -0.75
CA GLN A 245 -14.41 2.03 -0.41
C GLN A 245 -15.02 0.99 0.55
N LEU A 246 -15.06 -0.23 0.07
CA LEU A 246 -15.36 -1.43 0.83
C LEU A 246 -14.37 -2.50 0.40
N PHE A 247 -13.64 -3.06 1.36
CA PHE A 247 -12.87 -4.25 1.10
C PHE A 247 -13.80 -5.46 1.22
N THR A 248 -14.08 -6.10 0.11
CA THR A 248 -15.03 -7.23 0.06
C THR A 248 -14.48 -8.41 0.83
N PRO A 249 -15.19 -8.97 1.83
CA PRO A 249 -14.73 -10.15 2.56
C PRO A 249 -14.39 -11.33 1.65
N ASP A 250 -13.33 -12.06 1.96
CA ASP A 250 -12.81 -13.17 1.14
C ASP A 250 -13.89 -14.20 0.76
N TRP A 251 -14.76 -14.59 1.69
CA TRP A 251 -15.80 -15.55 1.41
C TRP A 251 -16.81 -15.09 0.34
N ILE A 252 -17.07 -13.76 0.25
CA ILE A 252 -17.90 -13.19 -0.82
C ILE A 252 -17.16 -13.23 -2.14
N VAL A 253 -15.87 -12.90 -2.13
CA VAL A 253 -15.01 -12.94 -3.32
C VAL A 253 -14.97 -14.37 -3.88
N ARG A 254 -14.69 -15.36 -3.02
CA ARG A 254 -14.69 -16.77 -3.41
C ARG A 254 -16.05 -17.21 -3.95
N TYR A 255 -17.14 -16.84 -3.25
CA TYR A 255 -18.48 -17.12 -3.76
C TYR A 255 -18.70 -16.55 -5.17
N MET A 256 -18.27 -15.31 -5.40
CA MET A 256 -18.42 -14.67 -6.72
C MET A 256 -17.57 -15.37 -7.79
N VAL A 257 -16.32 -15.67 -7.50
CA VAL A 257 -15.36 -16.27 -8.42
C VAL A 257 -15.75 -17.71 -8.75
N GLU A 258 -16.02 -18.54 -7.73
CA GLU A 258 -16.39 -19.94 -7.90
C GLU A 258 -17.67 -20.11 -8.72
N ASN A 259 -18.62 -19.16 -8.60
CA ASN A 259 -19.90 -19.18 -9.30
C ASN A 259 -19.94 -18.35 -10.61
N SER A 260 -18.82 -17.78 -11.02
CA SER A 260 -18.67 -17.09 -12.32
C SER A 260 -17.60 -17.77 -13.17
N VAL A 261 -16.33 -17.45 -12.96
CA VAL A 261 -15.21 -18.07 -13.69
C VAL A 261 -15.17 -19.58 -13.44
N GLY A 262 -15.31 -19.99 -12.19
CA GLY A 262 -15.35 -21.41 -11.82
C GLY A 262 -16.50 -22.15 -12.48
N ARG A 263 -17.68 -21.53 -12.57
CA ARG A 263 -18.83 -22.09 -13.32
C ARG A 263 -18.48 -22.32 -14.78
N ILE A 264 -17.91 -21.33 -15.46
CA ILE A 264 -17.53 -21.45 -16.88
C ILE A 264 -16.52 -22.59 -17.06
N TRP A 265 -15.56 -22.71 -16.13
CA TRP A 265 -14.56 -23.78 -16.20
C TRP A 265 -15.16 -25.18 -15.99
N ILE A 266 -16.07 -25.35 -15.04
CA ILE A 266 -16.80 -26.64 -14.88
C ILE A 266 -17.64 -26.95 -16.11
N GLU A 267 -18.29 -25.95 -16.72
CA GLU A 267 -19.03 -26.14 -17.98
C GLU A 267 -18.12 -26.60 -19.12
N HIS A 268 -16.89 -26.06 -19.20
CA HIS A 268 -15.88 -26.56 -20.14
C HIS A 268 -15.55 -28.03 -19.88
N LEU A 269 -15.24 -28.41 -18.64
CA LEU A 269 -14.91 -29.79 -18.28
C LEU A 269 -16.05 -30.76 -18.62
N ARG A 270 -17.30 -30.36 -18.37
CA ARG A 270 -18.50 -31.15 -18.75
C ARG A 270 -18.72 -31.20 -20.25
N ALA A 271 -18.30 -30.22 -21.02
CA ALA A 271 -18.35 -30.23 -22.47
C ALA A 271 -17.32 -31.19 -23.07
N VAL A 272 -16.16 -31.31 -22.43
CA VAL A 272 -15.09 -32.26 -22.82
C VAL A 272 -15.43 -33.68 -22.39
N ASP A 273 -15.87 -33.85 -21.14
CA ASP A 273 -16.28 -35.13 -20.56
C ASP A 273 -17.65 -35.00 -19.87
N PRO A 274 -18.74 -35.44 -20.49
CA PRO A 274 -20.09 -35.38 -19.94
C PRO A 274 -20.27 -36.17 -18.61
N SER A 275 -19.34 -37.06 -18.27
CA SER A 275 -19.38 -37.81 -17.01
C SER A 275 -18.81 -36.99 -15.83
N THR A 276 -18.29 -35.80 -16.06
CA THR A 276 -17.72 -34.91 -15.01
C THR A 276 -18.76 -34.59 -13.96
N ASP A 277 -18.51 -35.04 -12.72
CA ASP A 277 -19.31 -34.65 -11.56
C ASP A 277 -18.91 -33.24 -11.12
N GLU A 278 -19.87 -32.36 -11.16
CA GLU A 278 -19.72 -30.93 -10.89
C GLU A 278 -19.28 -30.67 -9.43
N LYS A 279 -19.93 -31.34 -8.47
CA LYS A 279 -19.65 -31.18 -7.04
C LYS A 279 -18.30 -31.75 -6.66
N ALA A 280 -18.01 -32.98 -7.09
CA ALA A 280 -16.72 -33.62 -6.83
C ALA A 280 -15.56 -32.83 -7.48
N THR A 281 -15.79 -32.18 -8.62
CA THR A 281 -14.81 -31.33 -9.27
C THR A 281 -14.56 -30.06 -8.48
N ALA A 282 -15.59 -29.38 -8.00
CA ALA A 282 -15.48 -28.21 -7.15
C ALA A 282 -14.76 -28.53 -5.83
N GLU A 283 -15.10 -29.66 -5.20
CA GLU A 283 -14.40 -30.15 -3.99
C GLU A 283 -12.90 -30.41 -4.24
N ARG A 284 -12.54 -30.98 -5.38
CA ARG A 284 -11.14 -31.23 -5.77
C ARG A 284 -10.36 -29.94 -5.97
N PHE A 285 -11.01 -28.87 -6.44
CA PHE A 285 -10.40 -27.53 -6.55
C PHE A 285 -10.39 -26.77 -5.21
N GLY A 286 -10.96 -27.35 -4.13
CA GLY A 286 -11.07 -26.69 -2.84
C GLY A 286 -12.13 -25.59 -2.80
N TRP A 287 -13.05 -25.54 -3.75
CA TRP A 287 -14.10 -24.53 -3.80
C TRP A 287 -15.19 -24.82 -2.79
N LYS A 288 -15.28 -23.97 -1.78
CA LYS A 288 -16.22 -24.12 -0.65
C LYS A 288 -17.59 -23.51 -0.91
N TYR A 289 -17.68 -22.55 -1.81
CA TYR A 289 -18.87 -21.73 -2.04
C TYR A 289 -19.50 -21.97 -3.41
N TYR A 290 -19.00 -22.96 -4.16
CA TYR A 290 -19.56 -23.34 -5.44
C TYR A 290 -20.97 -23.92 -5.27
N LEU A 291 -21.92 -23.42 -6.07
CA LEU A 291 -23.29 -23.93 -6.12
C LEU A 291 -23.47 -24.81 -7.36
N PRO A 292 -23.82 -26.09 -7.17
CA PRO A 292 -24.18 -26.96 -8.29
C PRO A 292 -25.35 -26.42 -9.11
N GLU A 293 -25.44 -26.88 -10.35
CA GLU A 293 -26.55 -26.53 -11.23
C GLU A 293 -27.90 -26.97 -10.61
N ALA A 294 -28.83 -26.01 -10.57
CA ALA A 294 -30.20 -26.32 -10.12
C ALA A 294 -30.98 -27.02 -11.22
N GLU A 295 -32.01 -27.80 -10.83
CA GLU A 295 -32.95 -28.37 -11.80
C GLU A 295 -33.62 -27.25 -12.59
N GLN A 296 -33.65 -27.42 -13.93
CA GLN A 296 -34.22 -26.46 -14.87
C GLN A 296 -35.31 -27.12 -15.72
N GLU A 297 -36.17 -26.28 -16.30
CA GLU A 297 -37.11 -26.73 -17.30
C GLU A 297 -36.38 -27.20 -18.56
N GLU A 298 -36.99 -28.17 -19.30
CA GLU A 298 -36.39 -28.75 -20.50
C GLU A 298 -35.95 -27.71 -21.55
N ALA A 299 -36.76 -26.69 -21.75
CA ALA A 299 -36.44 -25.62 -22.72
C ALA A 299 -35.18 -24.80 -22.30
N VAL A 300 -34.89 -24.70 -20.97
CA VAL A 300 -33.69 -24.08 -20.45
C VAL A 300 -32.50 -25.03 -20.60
N ASN A 301 -32.68 -26.33 -20.31
CA ASN A 301 -31.64 -27.36 -20.45
C ASN A 301 -31.12 -27.45 -21.90
N VAL A 302 -31.98 -27.33 -22.89
CA VAL A 302 -31.56 -27.29 -24.31
C VAL A 302 -30.66 -26.12 -24.60
N LYS A 303 -31.01 -24.91 -24.12
CA LYS A 303 -30.17 -23.72 -24.30
C LYS A 303 -28.84 -23.83 -23.54
N LEU A 304 -28.85 -24.37 -22.34
CA LEU A 304 -27.64 -24.60 -21.57
C LEU A 304 -26.69 -25.58 -22.24
N ALA A 305 -27.24 -26.64 -22.86
CA ALA A 305 -26.47 -27.60 -23.64
C ALA A 305 -25.81 -26.94 -24.89
N GLU A 306 -26.55 -26.06 -25.59
CA GLU A 306 -26.01 -25.30 -26.71
C GLU A 306 -24.84 -24.39 -26.23
N ILE A 307 -25.03 -23.62 -25.17
CA ILE A 307 -23.99 -22.75 -24.61
C ILE A 307 -22.78 -23.58 -24.17
N ARG A 308 -23.01 -24.67 -23.43
CA ARG A 308 -21.96 -25.57 -22.95
C ARG A 308 -21.11 -26.11 -24.09
N SER A 309 -21.76 -26.45 -25.23
CA SER A 309 -21.04 -26.95 -26.41
C SER A 309 -20.00 -25.96 -26.94
N THR A 310 -20.21 -24.66 -26.76
CA THR A 310 -19.26 -23.62 -27.19
C THR A 310 -17.98 -23.58 -26.34
N TYR A 311 -18.01 -24.15 -25.15
CA TYR A 311 -16.86 -24.17 -24.24
C TYR A 311 -15.93 -25.35 -24.43
N LYS A 312 -16.21 -26.25 -25.38
CA LYS A 312 -15.44 -27.50 -25.58
C LYS A 312 -13.94 -27.26 -25.81
N ASP A 313 -13.60 -26.24 -26.56
CA ASP A 313 -12.20 -25.88 -26.88
C ASP A 313 -11.67 -24.70 -26.07
N LEU A 314 -12.37 -24.30 -24.99
CA LEU A 314 -12.01 -23.17 -24.16
C LEU A 314 -10.68 -23.43 -23.45
N LYS A 315 -9.79 -22.44 -23.45
CA LYS A 315 -8.55 -22.42 -22.66
C LYS A 315 -8.65 -21.38 -21.55
N PRO A 316 -7.92 -21.53 -20.45
CA PRO A 316 -7.88 -20.50 -19.40
C PRO A 316 -7.56 -19.11 -19.93
N THR A 317 -6.67 -19.02 -20.93
CA THR A 317 -6.26 -17.75 -21.58
C THR A 317 -7.35 -17.10 -22.44
N ASP A 318 -8.42 -17.82 -22.77
CA ASP A 318 -9.54 -17.30 -23.57
C ASP A 318 -10.60 -16.62 -22.66
N ILE A 319 -10.52 -16.86 -21.34
CA ILE A 319 -11.45 -16.27 -20.37
C ILE A 319 -11.03 -14.82 -20.11
N THR A 320 -11.90 -13.88 -20.48
CA THR A 320 -11.68 -12.46 -20.23
C THR A 320 -12.53 -12.01 -19.04
N CYS A 321 -11.89 -11.45 -18.04
CA CYS A 321 -12.53 -10.94 -16.83
C CYS A 321 -12.42 -9.42 -16.76
N ILE A 322 -13.47 -8.76 -16.31
CA ILE A 322 -13.47 -7.33 -16.01
C ILE A 322 -14.18 -7.06 -14.68
N ASP A 323 -13.54 -6.29 -13.85
CA ASP A 323 -14.15 -5.73 -12.66
C ASP A 323 -14.22 -4.20 -12.82
N PRO A 324 -15.41 -3.62 -13.09
CA PRO A 324 -15.57 -2.18 -13.29
C PRO A 324 -15.41 -1.37 -11.98
N CYS A 325 -15.36 -2.05 -10.83
CA CYS A 325 -15.19 -1.47 -9.51
C CYS A 325 -13.94 -2.04 -8.81
N MET A 326 -12.89 -2.30 -9.58
CA MET A 326 -11.71 -3.07 -9.22
C MET A 326 -11.10 -2.71 -7.86
N GLY A 327 -11.07 -1.42 -7.48
CA GLY A 327 -10.39 -0.98 -6.26
C GLY A 327 -8.92 -1.43 -6.25
N SER A 328 -8.54 -2.25 -5.26
CA SER A 328 -7.20 -2.83 -5.14
C SER A 328 -6.95 -4.07 -6.04
N GLY A 329 -7.95 -4.50 -6.80
CA GLY A 329 -7.85 -5.68 -7.65
C GLY A 329 -8.07 -7.02 -6.95
N HIS A 330 -8.52 -7.02 -5.72
CA HIS A 330 -8.72 -8.19 -4.88
C HIS A 330 -9.56 -9.30 -5.57
N ILE A 331 -10.70 -8.93 -6.18
CA ILE A 331 -11.55 -9.89 -6.92
C ILE A 331 -10.82 -10.43 -8.15
N LEU A 332 -10.09 -9.57 -8.89
CA LEU A 332 -9.34 -10.00 -10.08
C LEU A 332 -8.19 -10.94 -9.74
N ILE A 333 -7.52 -10.72 -8.60
CA ILE A 333 -6.48 -11.62 -8.09
C ILE A 333 -7.09 -13.00 -7.83
N ALA A 334 -8.20 -13.08 -7.11
CA ALA A 334 -8.88 -14.33 -6.84
C ALA A 334 -9.43 -15.04 -8.11
N MET A 335 -9.71 -14.27 -9.20
CA MET A 335 -10.07 -14.84 -10.48
C MET A 335 -8.87 -15.43 -11.23
N PHE A 336 -7.67 -14.91 -10.97
CA PHE A 336 -6.43 -15.38 -11.56
C PHE A 336 -5.95 -16.68 -10.90
N ASP A 337 -6.01 -16.76 -9.57
CA ASP A 337 -5.63 -17.92 -8.78
C ASP A 337 -6.55 -19.13 -9.03
#